data_3dae9b831e2b3aa4fd3d3cbe4fcec8fe
#
_entry.id   3dae9b831e2b3aa4fd3d3cbe4fcec8fe
#
_cell.length_a   1.000
_cell.length_b   1.000
_cell.length_c   1.000
_cell.angle_alpha   90.00
_cell.angle_beta   90.00
_cell.angle_gamma   90.00
#
_symmetry.space_group_name_H-M   'P 1'
#
loop_
_entity.id
_entity.type
_entity.pdbx_description
1 polymer ?
#
loop_
_entity_poly.entity_id
_entity_poly.type
_entity_poly.pdbx_seq_one_letter_code
_entity_poly.pdbx_strand_id
1 'polypeptide(L)'
;MEEKRIPELDLLRGIAVVGMIVVHFTYDLQYFGKVSLVLPKWLDGAGKYGHLIFILISGICATLGHRTFRRGILVFACGLLVSYVTLYMEYILGFQKLGIWFGILHLLGFSMMLYSLFRDFYAWELLILSLFLISAGFYFQKFSVEKSGFFPFGLCSENQYPGSDFFPILPYFGWFVLGASAGKLLYPEKRSCCQWISRENRVTGILQKIGQNSLFIYLVHQPILTGITLILKKTGVL
;
A
#
# COMPACT_ATOMS: atom_id res chain seq x y z
N MET A 1 20.72 10.69 16.75
CA MET A 1 19.61 11.65 16.76
C MET A 1 18.35 10.84 16.48
N GLU A 2 17.44 10.76 17.44
CA GLU A 2 16.12 10.17 17.21
C GLU A 2 15.37 11.02 16.18
N GLU A 3 14.94 10.39 15.06
CA GLU A 3 14.05 11.04 14.12
C GLU A 3 12.77 11.43 14.87
N LYS A 4 12.52 12.72 15.01
CA LYS A 4 11.29 13.22 15.63
C LYS A 4 10.12 12.75 14.79
N ARG A 5 9.35 11.79 15.31
CA ARG A 5 8.16 11.24 14.63
C ARG A 5 7.08 12.32 14.53
N ILE A 6 6.32 12.28 13.47
CA ILE A 6 5.20 13.18 13.20
C ILE A 6 3.90 12.46 13.55
N PRO A 7 3.24 12.83 14.67
CA PRO A 7 2.10 12.09 15.24
C PRO A 7 0.90 11.97 14.29
N GLU A 8 0.62 13.02 13.51
CA GLU A 8 -0.47 13.03 12.55
C GLU A 8 -0.26 12.03 11.40
N LEU A 9 0.98 11.83 10.95
CA LEU A 9 1.28 10.84 9.91
C LEU A 9 1.18 9.41 10.44
N ASP A 10 1.61 9.19 11.68
CA ASP A 10 1.43 7.89 12.33
C ASP A 10 -0.07 7.59 12.54
N LEU A 11 -0.86 8.60 12.91
CA LEU A 11 -2.31 8.48 13.05
C LEU A 11 -2.99 8.12 11.71
N LEU A 12 -2.68 8.88 10.66
CA LEU A 12 -3.23 8.63 9.31
C LEU A 12 -2.88 7.24 8.78
N ARG A 13 -1.63 6.78 9.00
CA ARG A 13 -1.24 5.41 8.67
C ARG A 13 -2.02 4.38 9.47
N GLY A 14 -2.22 4.63 10.77
CA GLY A 14 -3.00 3.74 11.63
C GLY A 14 -4.44 3.60 11.15
N ILE A 15 -5.09 4.70 10.79
CA ILE A 15 -6.44 4.69 10.21
C ILE A 15 -6.46 3.91 8.89
N ALA A 16 -5.48 4.16 8.01
CA ALA A 16 -5.39 3.46 6.73
C ALA A 16 -5.18 1.95 6.90
N VAL A 17 -4.34 1.53 7.86
CA VAL A 17 -4.12 0.10 8.18
C VAL A 17 -5.38 -0.55 8.73
N VAL A 18 -6.11 0.11 9.63
CA VAL A 18 -7.38 -0.42 10.16
C VAL A 18 -8.41 -0.55 9.03
N GLY A 19 -8.54 0.47 8.18
CA GLY A 19 -9.40 0.41 6.99
C GLY A 19 -9.05 -0.76 6.05
N MET A 20 -7.75 -0.96 5.79
CA MET A 20 -7.25 -2.08 5.01
C MET A 20 -7.65 -3.44 5.62
N ILE A 21 -7.46 -3.62 6.94
CA ILE A 21 -7.84 -4.86 7.63
C ILE A 21 -9.35 -5.14 7.47
N VAL A 22 -10.20 -4.12 7.64
CA VAL A 22 -11.66 -4.27 7.46
C VAL A 22 -11.99 -4.69 6.03
N VAL A 23 -11.41 -4.04 5.03
CA VAL A 23 -11.64 -4.37 3.61
C VAL A 23 -11.19 -5.80 3.29
N HIS A 24 -9.99 -6.20 3.73
CA HIS A 24 -9.48 -7.55 3.47
C HIS A 24 -10.30 -8.61 4.22
N PHE A 25 -10.76 -8.34 5.44
CA PHE A 25 -11.63 -9.25 6.15
C PHE A 25 -12.97 -9.47 5.43
N THR A 26 -13.60 -8.41 4.90
CA THR A 26 -14.82 -8.56 4.10
C THR A 26 -14.58 -9.35 2.81
N TYR A 27 -13.43 -9.15 2.17
CA TYR A 27 -13.02 -9.93 1.02
C TYR A 27 -12.84 -11.42 1.38
N ASP A 28 -12.17 -11.75 2.47
CA ASP A 28 -11.96 -13.12 2.93
C ASP A 28 -13.30 -13.81 3.28
N LEU A 29 -14.23 -13.12 3.92
CA LEU A 29 -15.57 -13.63 4.19
C LEU A 29 -16.33 -13.98 2.90
N GLN A 30 -16.21 -13.18 1.86
CA GLN A 30 -16.84 -13.46 0.56
C GLN A 30 -16.13 -14.60 -0.18
N TYR A 31 -14.81 -14.60 -0.24
CA TYR A 31 -14.02 -15.53 -1.04
C TYR A 31 -13.91 -16.92 -0.38
N PHE A 32 -13.45 -16.98 0.86
CA PHE A 32 -13.27 -18.23 1.61
C PHE A 32 -14.53 -18.66 2.35
N GLY A 33 -15.24 -17.70 2.97
CA GLY A 33 -16.47 -17.95 3.70
C GLY A 33 -17.67 -18.25 2.81
N LYS A 34 -17.63 -17.79 1.53
CA LYS A 34 -18.76 -17.84 0.58
C LYS A 34 -20.01 -17.11 1.09
N VAL A 35 -19.82 -16.09 1.92
CA VAL A 35 -20.91 -15.28 2.46
C VAL A 35 -21.25 -14.17 1.47
N SER A 36 -22.51 -14.06 1.08
CA SER A 36 -23.02 -12.95 0.26
C SER A 36 -23.22 -11.71 1.11
N LEU A 37 -22.19 -10.84 1.17
CA LEU A 37 -22.25 -9.58 1.91
C LEU A 37 -22.64 -8.44 0.97
N VAL A 38 -23.70 -7.71 1.32
CA VAL A 38 -24.01 -6.41 0.69
C VAL A 38 -23.19 -5.35 1.43
N LEU A 39 -22.10 -4.91 0.81
CA LEU A 39 -21.23 -3.91 1.43
C LEU A 39 -21.81 -2.51 1.28
N PRO A 40 -21.73 -1.67 2.33
CA PRO A 40 -22.09 -0.26 2.21
C PRO A 40 -21.17 0.45 1.23
N LYS A 41 -21.69 1.41 0.46
CA LYS A 41 -20.97 2.13 -0.62
C LYS A 41 -19.64 2.77 -0.15
N TRP A 42 -19.57 3.23 1.09
CA TRP A 42 -18.34 3.80 1.64
C TRP A 42 -17.23 2.76 1.81
N LEU A 43 -17.58 1.52 2.16
CA LEU A 43 -16.61 0.43 2.33
C LEU A 43 -16.11 -0.07 0.97
N ASP A 44 -17.00 -0.15 -0.02
CA ASP A 44 -16.63 -0.43 -1.41
C ASP A 44 -15.68 0.66 -1.94
N GLY A 45 -15.99 1.92 -1.70
CA GLY A 45 -15.11 3.05 -2.02
C GLY A 45 -13.76 2.98 -1.29
N ALA A 46 -13.74 2.60 -0.01
CA ALA A 46 -12.51 2.41 0.75
C ALA A 46 -11.64 1.28 0.17
N GLY A 47 -12.24 0.17 -0.24
CA GLY A 47 -11.55 -0.91 -0.95
C GLY A 47 -10.93 -0.44 -2.27
N LYS A 48 -11.68 0.37 -3.03
CA LYS A 48 -11.26 0.83 -4.35
C LYS A 48 -10.19 1.93 -4.32
N TYR A 49 -10.21 2.83 -3.34
CA TYR A 49 -9.35 4.02 -3.32
C TYR A 49 -8.44 4.11 -2.09
N GLY A 50 -8.64 3.30 -1.05
CA GLY A 50 -7.88 3.37 0.20
C GLY A 50 -6.37 3.17 0.02
N HIS A 51 -5.96 2.40 -0.97
CA HIS A 51 -4.56 2.20 -1.33
C HIS A 51 -3.88 3.51 -1.78
N LEU A 52 -4.60 4.43 -2.45
CA LEU A 52 -4.03 5.72 -2.87
C LEU A 52 -3.63 6.58 -1.67
N ILE A 53 -4.45 6.59 -0.61
CA ILE A 53 -4.16 7.31 0.63
C ILE A 53 -2.87 6.76 1.25
N PHE A 54 -2.73 5.43 1.28
CA PHE A 54 -1.54 4.78 1.82
C PHE A 54 -0.27 5.08 1.01
N ILE A 55 -0.38 5.11 -0.32
CA ILE A 55 0.72 5.47 -1.24
C ILE A 55 1.13 6.93 -1.03
N LEU A 56 0.16 7.86 -0.96
CA LEU A 56 0.41 9.29 -0.72
C LEU A 56 1.12 9.52 0.62
N ILE A 57 0.61 8.93 1.71
CA ILE A 57 1.23 9.04 3.04
C ILE A 57 2.66 8.47 3.01
N SER A 58 2.89 7.37 2.29
CA SER A 58 4.22 6.78 2.14
C SER A 58 5.17 7.71 1.41
N GLY A 59 4.70 8.43 0.37
CA GLY A 59 5.45 9.47 -0.32
C GLY A 59 5.82 10.63 0.60
N ILE A 60 4.85 11.16 1.39
CA ILE A 60 5.12 12.19 2.40
C ILE A 60 6.23 11.73 3.35
N CYS A 61 6.11 10.53 3.89
CA CYS A 61 7.06 10.00 4.85
C CYS A 61 8.45 9.71 4.28
N ALA A 62 8.55 9.46 2.97
CA ALA A 62 9.82 9.28 2.30
C ALA A 62 10.68 10.56 2.31
N THR A 63 10.06 11.74 2.34
CA THR A 63 10.79 13.03 2.41
C THR A 63 11.39 13.29 3.77
N LEU A 64 10.80 12.73 4.82
CA LEU A 64 11.19 12.98 6.21
C LEU A 64 12.38 12.11 6.63
N GLY A 65 12.48 10.91 6.08
CA GLY A 65 13.49 9.93 6.47
C GLY A 65 14.85 10.14 5.76
N HIS A 66 15.95 9.83 6.49
CA HIS A 66 17.30 9.91 5.93
C HIS A 66 17.76 8.64 5.20
N ARG A 67 17.15 7.48 5.51
CA ARG A 67 17.54 6.15 4.98
C ARG A 67 16.48 5.57 4.05
N THR A 68 15.84 6.41 3.24
CA THR A 68 14.71 6.03 2.38
C THR A 68 15.05 4.89 1.44
N PHE A 69 16.23 4.90 0.82
CA PHE A 69 16.68 3.84 -0.08
C PHE A 69 16.77 2.46 0.65
N ARG A 70 17.42 2.41 1.81
CA ARG A 70 17.57 1.16 2.59
C ARG A 70 16.21 0.64 3.09
N ARG A 71 15.32 1.54 3.49
CA ARG A 71 13.93 1.19 3.84
C ARG A 71 13.18 0.64 2.63
N GLY A 72 13.40 1.23 1.45
CA GLY A 72 12.85 0.74 0.18
C GLY A 72 13.26 -0.70 -0.12
N ILE A 73 14.54 -1.03 0.04
CA ILE A 73 15.03 -2.41 -0.12
C ILE A 73 14.32 -3.37 0.84
N LEU A 74 14.20 -3.00 2.12
CA LEU A 74 13.51 -3.84 3.12
C LEU A 74 12.04 -4.07 2.75
N VAL A 75 11.31 -3.00 2.39
CA VAL A 75 9.89 -3.09 2.01
C VAL A 75 9.73 -3.93 0.74
N PHE A 76 10.61 -3.77 -0.24
CA PHE A 76 10.61 -4.57 -1.46
C PHE A 76 10.89 -6.05 -1.18
N ALA A 77 11.86 -6.34 -0.31
CA ALA A 77 12.15 -7.72 0.13
C ALA A 77 10.95 -8.36 0.86
N CYS A 78 10.23 -7.58 1.69
CA CYS A 78 8.96 -8.02 2.26
C CYS A 78 7.91 -8.31 1.18
N GLY A 79 7.86 -7.53 0.11
CA GLY A 79 7.01 -7.80 -1.07
C GLY A 79 7.36 -9.15 -1.72
N LEU A 80 8.65 -9.41 -1.96
CA LEU A 80 9.11 -10.71 -2.51
C LEU A 80 8.74 -11.89 -1.60
N LEU A 81 8.82 -11.72 -0.27
CA LEU A 81 8.39 -12.73 0.68
C LEU A 81 6.89 -13.03 0.52
N VAL A 82 6.06 -11.99 0.42
CA VAL A 82 4.61 -12.14 0.21
C VAL A 82 4.33 -12.85 -1.12
N SER A 83 5.02 -12.47 -2.21
CA SER A 83 4.90 -13.17 -3.50
C SER A 83 5.27 -14.65 -3.38
N TYR A 84 6.39 -14.95 -2.73
CA TYR A 84 6.82 -16.34 -2.55
C TYR A 84 5.77 -17.16 -1.81
N VAL A 85 5.24 -16.64 -0.69
CA VAL A 85 4.22 -17.34 0.11
C VAL A 85 2.92 -17.52 -0.67
N THR A 86 2.43 -16.49 -1.33
CA THR A 86 1.14 -16.53 -2.05
C THR A 86 1.22 -17.42 -3.30
N LEU A 87 2.33 -17.38 -4.04
CA LEU A 87 2.57 -18.27 -5.17
C LEU A 87 2.75 -19.72 -4.72
N TYR A 88 3.43 -19.97 -3.59
CA TYR A 88 3.51 -21.30 -3.02
C TYR A 88 2.13 -21.86 -2.67
N MET A 89 1.27 -21.03 -2.03
CA MET A 89 -0.11 -21.42 -1.72
C MET A 89 -0.92 -21.71 -3.00
N GLU A 90 -0.73 -20.94 -4.05
CA GLU A 90 -1.44 -21.13 -5.32
C GLU A 90 -0.99 -22.42 -6.04
N TYR A 91 0.32 -22.59 -6.26
CA TYR A 91 0.83 -23.69 -7.09
C TYR A 91 0.94 -25.01 -6.36
N ILE A 92 1.23 -25.01 -5.05
CA ILE A 92 1.47 -26.24 -4.28
C ILE A 92 0.22 -26.67 -3.50
N LEU A 93 -0.51 -25.73 -2.89
CA LEU A 93 -1.70 -26.04 -2.10
C LEU A 93 -3.01 -25.92 -2.91
N GLY A 94 -2.95 -25.52 -4.19
CA GLY A 94 -4.10 -25.47 -5.09
C GLY A 94 -5.09 -24.34 -4.84
N PHE A 95 -4.72 -23.29 -4.08
CA PHE A 95 -5.54 -22.10 -3.90
C PHE A 95 -5.52 -21.26 -5.18
N GLN A 96 -6.66 -21.15 -5.88
CA GLN A 96 -6.72 -20.44 -7.16
C GLN A 96 -6.68 -18.93 -6.97
N LYS A 97 -5.92 -18.24 -7.86
CA LYS A 97 -5.88 -16.76 -7.97
C LYS A 97 -5.44 -16.02 -6.70
N LEU A 98 -4.61 -16.62 -5.84
CA LEU A 98 -4.02 -15.97 -4.68
C LEU A 98 -2.65 -15.35 -4.95
N GLY A 99 -1.97 -15.75 -6.01
CA GLY A 99 -0.62 -15.32 -6.34
C GLY A 99 -0.51 -13.82 -6.53
N ILE A 100 0.40 -13.19 -5.79
CA ILE A 100 0.71 -11.77 -5.90
C ILE A 100 2.06 -11.64 -6.60
N TRP A 101 2.06 -11.20 -7.85
CA TRP A 101 3.28 -11.03 -8.63
C TRP A 101 3.96 -9.69 -8.38
N PHE A 102 3.16 -8.61 -8.28
CA PHE A 102 3.66 -7.26 -8.04
C PHE A 102 2.62 -6.47 -7.23
N GLY A 103 2.65 -6.65 -5.91
CA GLY A 103 1.71 -6.02 -4.98
C GLY A 103 2.19 -4.65 -4.46
N ILE A 104 1.40 -4.08 -3.55
CA ILE A 104 1.65 -2.73 -3.00
C ILE A 104 3.02 -2.61 -2.29
N LEU A 105 3.53 -3.67 -1.64
CA LEU A 105 4.87 -3.63 -1.03
C LEU A 105 5.99 -3.52 -2.06
N HIS A 106 5.85 -4.21 -3.21
CA HIS A 106 6.80 -4.05 -4.32
C HIS A 106 6.79 -2.63 -4.82
N LEU A 107 5.59 -2.09 -5.07
CA LEU A 107 5.43 -0.70 -5.51
C LEU A 107 6.07 0.28 -4.52
N LEU A 108 5.73 0.19 -3.23
CA LEU A 108 6.23 1.11 -2.21
C LEU A 108 7.75 1.00 -2.04
N GLY A 109 8.27 -0.23 -1.97
CA GLY A 109 9.71 -0.47 -1.86
C GLY A 109 10.47 0.10 -3.05
N PHE A 110 10.01 -0.19 -4.27
CA PHE A 110 10.58 0.34 -5.50
C PHE A 110 10.45 1.87 -5.56
N SER A 111 9.28 2.43 -5.21
CA SER A 111 9.06 3.87 -5.19
C SER A 111 10.00 4.59 -4.21
N MET A 112 10.25 4.01 -3.02
CA MET A 112 11.19 4.56 -2.05
C MET A 112 12.64 4.55 -2.57
N MET A 113 13.04 3.47 -3.26
CA MET A 113 14.38 3.38 -3.88
C MET A 113 14.51 4.41 -5.00
N LEU A 114 13.54 4.48 -5.89
CA LEU A 114 13.56 5.39 -7.04
C LEU A 114 13.48 6.86 -6.60
N TYR A 115 12.65 7.18 -5.58
CA TYR A 115 12.54 8.52 -5.03
C TYR A 115 13.89 9.05 -4.50
N SER A 116 14.80 8.20 -4.06
CA SER A 116 16.11 8.64 -3.58
C SER A 116 16.93 9.37 -4.66
N LEU A 117 16.65 9.14 -5.96
CA LEU A 117 17.26 9.85 -7.09
C LEU A 117 16.69 11.26 -7.25
N PHE A 118 15.46 11.48 -6.80
CA PHE A 118 14.73 12.76 -6.92
C PHE A 118 14.65 13.51 -5.58
N ARG A 119 15.43 13.08 -4.60
CA ARG A 119 15.39 13.63 -3.24
C ARG A 119 15.66 15.12 -3.18
N ASP A 120 16.57 15.60 -4.04
CA ASP A 120 17.02 16.99 -4.05
C ASP A 120 16.13 17.91 -4.88
N PHE A 121 15.15 17.36 -5.61
CA PHE A 121 14.17 18.12 -6.37
C PHE A 121 13.33 19.01 -5.45
N TYR A 122 12.98 20.21 -5.93
CA TYR A 122 12.03 21.07 -5.24
C TYR A 122 10.61 20.49 -5.26
N ALA A 123 9.75 20.97 -4.37
CA ALA A 123 8.38 20.49 -4.26
C ALA A 123 7.60 20.64 -5.58
N TRP A 124 7.77 21.78 -6.27
CA TRP A 124 7.10 22.03 -7.55
C TRP A 124 7.61 21.14 -8.69
N GLU A 125 8.90 20.78 -8.69
CA GLU A 125 9.47 19.85 -9.68
C GLU A 125 8.89 18.45 -9.48
N LEU A 126 8.77 18.01 -8.23
CA LEU A 126 8.10 16.75 -7.90
C LEU A 126 6.61 16.79 -8.27
N LEU A 127 5.94 17.94 -8.13
CA LEU A 127 4.55 18.09 -8.56
C LEU A 127 4.42 17.90 -10.08
N ILE A 128 5.25 18.58 -10.87
CA ILE A 128 5.25 18.42 -12.34
C ILE A 128 5.56 16.97 -12.73
N LEU A 129 6.59 16.38 -12.13
CA LEU A 129 6.95 14.99 -12.36
C LEU A 129 5.80 14.03 -12.01
N SER A 130 5.11 14.27 -10.89
CA SER A 130 3.98 13.42 -10.48
C SER A 130 2.83 13.48 -11.48
N LEU A 131 2.45 14.66 -11.93
CA LEU A 131 1.38 14.85 -12.91
C LEU A 131 1.73 14.19 -14.25
N PHE A 132 2.99 14.31 -14.68
CA PHE A 132 3.48 13.64 -15.87
C PHE A 132 3.38 12.11 -15.74
N LEU A 133 3.87 11.54 -14.62
CA LEU A 133 3.85 10.09 -14.39
C LEU A 133 2.44 9.53 -14.26
N ILE A 134 1.53 10.26 -13.61
CA ILE A 134 0.11 9.87 -13.50
C ILE A 134 -0.52 9.87 -14.89
N SER A 135 -0.34 10.95 -15.66
CA SER A 135 -0.91 11.07 -17.01
C SER A 135 -0.34 10.01 -17.95
N ALA A 136 0.97 9.79 -17.92
CA ALA A 136 1.64 8.74 -18.69
C ALA A 136 1.10 7.36 -18.31
N GLY A 137 0.91 7.08 -17.02
CA GLY A 137 0.38 5.81 -16.54
C GLY A 137 -1.03 5.53 -17.06
N PHE A 138 -1.94 6.50 -16.99
CA PHE A 138 -3.28 6.36 -17.56
C PHE A 138 -3.27 6.23 -19.11
N TYR A 139 -2.30 6.86 -19.76
CA TYR A 139 -2.13 6.72 -21.20
C TYR A 139 -1.65 5.31 -21.56
N PHE A 140 -0.62 4.80 -20.88
CA PHE A 140 -0.09 3.45 -21.14
C PHE A 140 -1.08 2.34 -20.82
N GLN A 141 -1.95 2.48 -19.84
CA GLN A 141 -3.01 1.49 -19.54
C GLN A 141 -4.02 1.28 -20.67
N LYS A 142 -4.05 2.15 -21.69
CA LYS A 142 -4.90 1.98 -22.88
C LYS A 142 -4.31 0.99 -23.89
N PHE A 143 -3.05 0.61 -23.74
CA PHE A 143 -2.37 -0.29 -24.66
C PHE A 143 -2.21 -1.66 -24.02
N SER A 144 -2.67 -2.70 -24.71
CA SER A 144 -2.33 -4.08 -24.39
C SER A 144 -1.05 -4.48 -25.13
N VAL A 145 -0.17 -5.24 -24.48
CA VAL A 145 1.10 -5.68 -25.04
C VAL A 145 1.14 -7.21 -25.03
N GLU A 146 1.49 -7.82 -26.17
CA GLU A 146 1.55 -9.27 -26.28
C GLU A 146 2.57 -9.94 -25.34
N LYS A 147 3.63 -9.22 -24.93
CA LYS A 147 4.71 -9.75 -24.09
C LYS A 147 4.53 -9.37 -22.63
N SER A 148 4.49 -10.36 -21.76
CA SER A 148 4.26 -10.24 -20.31
C SER A 148 5.39 -9.55 -19.49
N GLY A 149 6.55 -9.27 -20.07
CA GLY A 149 7.72 -8.73 -19.33
C GLY A 149 7.55 -7.30 -18.81
N PHE A 150 6.61 -6.53 -19.36
CA PHE A 150 6.38 -5.12 -18.98
C PHE A 150 5.21 -4.92 -18.00
N PHE A 151 4.65 -6.01 -17.47
CA PHE A 151 3.53 -5.91 -16.53
C PHE A 151 3.80 -5.04 -15.29
N PRO A 152 5.02 -4.98 -14.70
CA PRO A 152 5.25 -4.09 -13.56
C PRO A 152 5.06 -2.61 -13.89
N PHE A 153 5.17 -2.23 -15.17
CA PHE A 153 4.94 -0.85 -15.63
C PHE A 153 3.47 -0.55 -15.98
N GLY A 154 2.58 -1.54 -15.84
CA GLY A 154 1.16 -1.39 -16.14
C GLY A 154 0.76 -1.81 -17.56
N LEU A 155 1.68 -2.39 -18.33
CA LEU A 155 1.44 -2.93 -19.65
C LEU A 155 1.16 -4.44 -19.52
N CYS A 156 -0.11 -4.81 -19.36
CA CYS A 156 -0.54 -6.20 -19.22
C CYS A 156 -1.01 -6.78 -20.57
N SER A 157 -0.76 -8.07 -20.77
CA SER A 157 -1.38 -8.82 -21.86
C SER A 157 -2.85 -9.12 -21.51
N GLU A 158 -3.73 -9.19 -22.51
CA GLU A 158 -5.16 -9.51 -22.32
C GLU A 158 -5.40 -10.85 -21.61
N ASN A 159 -4.47 -11.79 -21.77
CA ASN A 159 -4.54 -13.14 -21.19
C ASN A 159 -3.78 -13.28 -19.87
N GLN A 160 -3.15 -12.21 -19.37
CA GLN A 160 -2.35 -12.27 -18.14
C GLN A 160 -3.18 -11.81 -16.95
N TYR A 161 -3.36 -12.71 -15.98
CA TYR A 161 -3.88 -12.34 -14.66
C TYR A 161 -2.73 -11.82 -13.78
N PRO A 162 -2.69 -10.53 -13.47
CA PRO A 162 -1.55 -9.95 -12.74
C PRO A 162 -1.56 -10.24 -11.23
N GLY A 163 -2.56 -10.97 -10.75
CA GLY A 163 -2.74 -11.28 -9.33
C GLY A 163 -3.85 -10.46 -8.66
N SER A 164 -4.22 -10.86 -7.45
CA SER A 164 -5.31 -10.24 -6.68
C SER A 164 -4.94 -8.84 -6.13
N ASP A 165 -3.65 -8.58 -5.89
CA ASP A 165 -3.11 -7.32 -5.36
C ASP A 165 -2.06 -6.79 -6.34
N PHE A 166 -2.54 -6.25 -7.47
CA PHE A 166 -1.67 -5.75 -8.52
C PHE A 166 -1.59 -4.22 -8.52
N PHE A 167 -0.38 -3.70 -8.27
CA PHE A 167 -0.10 -2.27 -8.26
C PHE A 167 1.07 -1.93 -9.18
N PRO A 168 0.83 -1.67 -10.47
CA PRO A 168 1.90 -1.32 -11.40
C PRO A 168 2.60 -0.01 -11.01
N ILE A 169 3.86 0.12 -11.41
CA ILE A 169 4.66 1.32 -11.15
C ILE A 169 3.94 2.57 -11.71
N LEU A 170 3.42 2.50 -12.92
CA LEU A 170 2.62 3.57 -13.51
C LEU A 170 1.12 3.19 -13.47
N PRO A 171 0.24 4.06 -12.93
CA PRO A 171 0.45 5.46 -12.50
C PRO A 171 0.87 5.62 -11.02
N TYR A 172 0.98 4.54 -10.24
CA TYR A 172 1.04 4.62 -8.77
C TYR A 172 2.32 5.24 -8.22
N PHE A 173 3.46 5.13 -8.92
CA PHE A 173 4.66 5.88 -8.57
C PHE A 173 4.43 7.39 -8.68
N GLY A 174 3.62 7.85 -9.64
CA GLY A 174 3.21 9.25 -9.74
C GLY A 174 2.46 9.72 -8.48
N TRP A 175 1.54 8.92 -7.94
CA TRP A 175 0.85 9.22 -6.67
C TRP A 175 1.81 9.24 -5.48
N PHE A 176 2.81 8.38 -5.44
CA PHE A 176 3.86 8.41 -4.43
C PHE A 176 4.66 9.72 -4.50
N VAL A 177 5.08 10.14 -5.71
CA VAL A 177 5.81 11.39 -5.94
C VAL A 177 4.96 12.61 -5.61
N LEU A 178 3.64 12.56 -5.86
CA LEU A 178 2.69 13.60 -5.43
C LEU A 178 2.69 13.72 -3.90
N GLY A 179 2.65 12.59 -3.19
CA GLY A 179 2.82 12.56 -1.74
C GLY A 179 4.16 13.16 -1.31
N ALA A 180 5.25 12.87 -2.00
CA ALA A 180 6.56 13.46 -1.70
C ALA A 180 6.59 14.98 -1.94
N SER A 181 5.96 15.48 -3.00
CA SER A 181 5.77 16.93 -3.22
C SER A 181 5.03 17.56 -2.04
N ALA A 182 3.88 16.99 -1.67
CA ALA A 182 3.10 17.44 -0.51
C ALA A 182 3.91 17.40 0.79
N GLY A 183 4.73 16.36 1.00
CA GLY A 183 5.60 16.22 2.16
C GLY A 183 6.61 17.36 2.29
N LYS A 184 7.22 17.79 1.18
CA LYS A 184 8.14 18.94 1.17
C LYS A 184 7.44 20.28 1.42
N LEU A 185 6.18 20.43 0.97
CA LEU A 185 5.39 21.64 1.20
C LEU A 185 4.87 21.72 2.63
N LEU A 186 4.31 20.63 3.15
CA LEU A 186 3.66 20.63 4.46
C LEU A 186 4.66 20.52 5.63
N TYR A 187 5.81 19.87 5.40
CA TYR A 187 6.80 19.58 6.43
C TYR A 187 8.21 20.09 6.08
N PRO A 188 8.41 21.38 5.71
CA PRO A 188 9.72 21.89 5.29
C PRO A 188 10.74 21.80 6.44
N GLU A 189 10.33 22.01 7.68
CA GLU A 189 11.17 21.89 8.88
C GLU A 189 11.14 20.50 9.53
N LYS A 190 10.46 19.53 8.89
CA LYS A 190 10.27 18.17 9.45
C LYS A 190 9.66 18.16 10.85
N ARG A 191 8.72 19.08 11.10
CA ARG A 191 8.00 19.24 12.37
C ARG A 191 6.51 18.99 12.16
N SER A 192 5.83 18.53 13.22
CA SER A 192 4.38 18.36 13.21
C SER A 192 3.65 19.68 12.92
N CYS A 193 2.68 19.64 12.00
CA CYS A 193 1.80 20.74 11.70
C CYS A 193 0.61 20.80 12.66
N CYS A 194 0.27 19.69 13.33
CA CYS A 194 -0.90 19.53 14.17
C CYS A 194 -0.49 19.25 15.63
N GLN A 195 -0.04 20.29 16.36
CA GLN A 195 0.41 20.16 17.75
C GLN A 195 -0.71 19.70 18.70
N TRP A 196 -1.97 19.88 18.35
CA TRP A 196 -3.14 19.47 19.13
C TRP A 196 -3.49 17.97 18.98
N ILE A 197 -2.87 17.24 18.04
CA ILE A 197 -2.95 15.77 17.98
C ILE A 197 -1.94 15.21 19.01
N SER A 198 -2.13 15.58 20.27
CA SER A 198 -1.31 15.07 21.36
C SER A 198 -1.76 13.64 21.72
N ARG A 199 -0.85 12.90 22.39
CA ARG A 199 -1.07 11.50 22.82
C ARG A 199 -2.12 11.35 23.95
N GLU A 200 -2.83 12.39 24.30
CA GLU A 200 -3.72 12.42 25.48
C GLU A 200 -4.98 11.56 25.33
N ASN A 201 -5.42 11.27 24.09
CA ASN A 201 -6.54 10.40 23.86
C ASN A 201 -6.06 8.95 23.61
N ARG A 202 -6.59 7.98 24.39
CA ARG A 202 -6.28 6.55 24.24
C ARG A 202 -6.44 6.04 22.83
N VAL A 203 -7.50 6.45 22.12
CA VAL A 203 -7.81 6.00 20.77
C VAL A 203 -6.74 6.49 19.78
N THR A 204 -6.39 7.78 19.83
CA THR A 204 -5.33 8.34 18.97
C THR A 204 -3.98 7.68 19.26
N GLY A 205 -3.65 7.42 20.51
CA GLY A 205 -2.42 6.73 20.90
C GLY A 205 -2.33 5.29 20.38
N ILE A 206 -3.44 4.54 20.39
CA ILE A 206 -3.50 3.18 19.80
C ILE A 206 -3.32 3.24 18.28
N LEU A 207 -4.04 4.13 17.60
CA LEU A 207 -3.93 4.29 16.14
C LEU A 207 -2.53 4.71 15.71
N GLN A 208 -1.89 5.61 16.45
CA GLN A 208 -0.48 5.98 16.18
C GLN A 208 0.47 4.78 16.34
N LYS A 209 0.29 3.93 17.35
CA LYS A 209 1.08 2.69 17.53
C LYS A 209 0.85 1.71 16.38
N ILE A 210 -0.39 1.57 15.89
CA ILE A 210 -0.71 0.77 14.71
C ILE A 210 0.03 1.34 13.49
N GLY A 211 -0.02 2.66 13.27
CA GLY A 211 0.67 3.32 12.18
C GLY A 211 2.18 3.16 12.22
N GLN A 212 2.77 3.20 13.42
CA GLN A 212 4.21 2.98 13.63
C GLN A 212 4.66 1.57 13.27
N ASN A 213 3.79 0.58 13.44
CA ASN A 213 4.05 -0.83 13.15
C ASN A 213 3.36 -1.30 11.85
N SER A 214 2.99 -0.36 10.96
CA SER A 214 2.18 -0.63 9.77
C SER A 214 2.73 -1.74 8.87
N LEU A 215 4.05 -1.82 8.66
CA LEU A 215 4.67 -2.86 7.85
C LEU A 215 4.50 -4.26 8.48
N PHE A 216 4.75 -4.39 9.77
CA PHE A 216 4.58 -5.66 10.47
C PHE A 216 3.11 -6.11 10.44
N ILE A 217 2.18 -5.19 10.75
CA ILE A 217 0.74 -5.49 10.72
C ILE A 217 0.32 -5.88 9.30
N TYR A 218 0.84 -5.18 8.26
CA TYR A 218 0.58 -5.54 6.87
C TYR A 218 1.03 -6.97 6.55
N LEU A 219 2.17 -7.42 7.05
CA LEU A 219 2.66 -8.78 6.76
C LEU A 219 1.84 -9.88 7.44
N VAL A 220 1.34 -9.60 8.65
CA VAL A 220 0.68 -10.65 9.45
C VAL A 220 -0.85 -10.65 9.33
N HIS A 221 -1.47 -9.53 8.87
CA HIS A 221 -2.93 -9.43 8.88
C HIS A 221 -3.60 -10.49 8.01
N GLN A 222 -3.14 -10.67 6.77
CA GLN A 222 -3.80 -11.60 5.82
C GLN A 222 -3.75 -13.07 6.28
N PRO A 223 -2.62 -13.64 6.70
CA PRO A 223 -2.59 -14.97 7.29
C PRO A 223 -3.53 -15.14 8.47
N ILE A 224 -3.64 -14.11 9.34
CA ILE A 224 -4.55 -14.14 10.50
C ILE A 224 -6.01 -14.13 10.06
N LEU A 225 -6.39 -13.20 9.17
CA LEU A 225 -7.77 -13.06 8.68
C LEU A 225 -8.24 -14.32 7.96
N THR A 226 -7.41 -14.83 7.04
CA THR A 226 -7.71 -16.09 6.33
C THR A 226 -7.85 -17.25 7.31
N GLY A 227 -6.95 -17.36 8.29
CA GLY A 227 -7.04 -18.37 9.34
C GLY A 227 -8.35 -18.30 10.13
N ILE A 228 -8.76 -17.09 10.57
CA ILE A 228 -10.02 -16.85 11.26
C ILE A 228 -11.21 -17.28 10.38
N THR A 229 -11.24 -16.86 9.13
CA THR A 229 -12.33 -17.19 8.20
C THR A 229 -12.47 -18.68 7.96
N LEU A 230 -11.34 -19.40 7.80
CA LEU A 230 -11.34 -20.85 7.63
C LEU A 230 -11.81 -21.60 8.90
N ILE A 231 -11.47 -21.10 10.10
CA ILE A 231 -11.96 -21.67 11.37
C ILE A 231 -13.47 -21.46 11.49
N LEU A 232 -13.96 -20.24 11.23
CA LEU A 232 -15.40 -19.93 11.29
C LEU A 232 -16.20 -20.79 10.32
N LYS A 233 -15.68 -21.04 9.12
CA LYS A 233 -16.28 -21.96 8.16
C LYS A 233 -16.32 -23.40 8.65
N LYS A 234 -15.22 -23.88 9.26
CA LYS A 234 -15.13 -25.26 9.78
C LYS A 234 -16.07 -25.49 10.97
N THR A 235 -16.31 -24.48 11.79
CA THR A 235 -17.21 -24.54 12.95
C THR A 235 -18.69 -24.39 12.60
N GLY A 236 -19.03 -24.14 11.32
CA GLY A 236 -20.41 -23.98 10.87
C GLY A 236 -21.04 -22.64 11.26
N VAL A 237 -20.20 -21.65 11.61
CA VAL A 237 -20.67 -20.27 11.89
C VAL A 237 -20.85 -19.49 10.58
N LEU A 238 -20.14 -19.89 9.51
CA LEU A 238 -20.23 -19.34 8.15
C LEU A 238 -20.70 -20.41 7.17
#